data_65e063eed2784d2b01ef8bfff17c4612
#
_entry.id   65e063eed2784d2b01ef8bfff17c4612
#
_cell.length_a   1.000
_cell.length_b   1.000
_cell.length_c   1.000
_cell.angle_alpha   90.00
_cell.angle_beta   90.00
_cell.angle_gamma   90.00
#
_symmetry.space_group_name_H-M   'P 1'
#
loop_
_entity.id
_entity.type
_entity.pdbx_description
1 polymer ?
#
loop_
_entity_poly.entity_id
_entity_poly.type
_entity_poly.pdbx_seq_one_letter_code
_entity_poly.pdbx_strand_id
1 'polypeptide(L)'
;MINLTATASIEKMKSQYIKLLKKQITKLEDEGFDLEAWKTSAITVLQRIFGESDLRYKQIENLKIDYSSWALRDSNSTYKPVETAKLKGKEVLNTAIDEIEIFGAPENHAMEVLGHDFVKKLQEMNEPDRKKHFNDMKKDKLVDLLMKLTS
;
A
#
# COMPACT_ATOMS: atom_id res chain seq x y z
N MET A 1 1.93 26.46 -13.60
CA MET A 1 0.79 25.90 -14.36
C MET A 1 0.63 24.44 -14.04
N ILE A 2 -0.51 24.05 -13.49
CA ILE A 2 -0.79 22.65 -13.18
C ILE A 2 -1.05 21.92 -14.50
N ASN A 3 -0.29 20.88 -14.77
CA ASN A 3 -0.45 20.07 -15.96
C ASN A 3 -1.72 19.20 -15.81
N LEU A 4 -2.72 19.42 -16.63
CA LEU A 4 -3.98 18.67 -16.65
C LEU A 4 -3.74 17.17 -16.82
N THR A 5 -2.72 16.77 -17.58
CA THR A 5 -2.34 15.38 -17.78
C THR A 5 -1.83 14.75 -16.48
N ALA A 6 -1.04 15.48 -15.70
CA ALA A 6 -0.55 15.01 -14.42
C ALA A 6 -1.69 14.82 -13.40
N THR A 7 -2.62 15.76 -13.35
CA THR A 7 -3.81 15.70 -12.49
C THR A 7 -4.68 14.50 -12.85
N ALA A 8 -4.93 14.26 -14.15
CA ALA A 8 -5.69 13.10 -14.62
C ALA A 8 -5.00 11.77 -14.25
N SER A 9 -3.67 11.72 -14.31
CA SER A 9 -2.88 10.54 -13.93
C SER A 9 -2.97 10.26 -12.43
N ILE A 10 -2.93 11.30 -11.60
CA ILE A 10 -3.06 11.20 -10.14
C ILE A 10 -4.45 10.67 -9.76
N GLU A 11 -5.52 11.21 -10.38
CA GLU A 11 -6.89 10.75 -10.14
C GLU A 11 -7.09 9.30 -10.59
N LYS A 12 -6.49 8.91 -11.70
CA LYS A 12 -6.53 7.52 -12.20
C LYS A 12 -5.84 6.58 -11.22
N MET A 13 -4.69 6.96 -10.71
CA MET A 13 -3.94 6.17 -9.72
C MET A 13 -4.73 6.00 -8.43
N LYS A 14 -5.32 7.07 -7.92
CA LYS A 14 -6.22 7.07 -6.76
C LYS A 14 -7.35 6.07 -6.95
N SER A 15 -8.04 6.13 -8.09
CA SER A 15 -9.13 5.24 -8.44
C SER A 15 -8.70 3.77 -8.49
N GLN A 16 -7.54 3.49 -9.06
CA GLN A 16 -6.97 2.14 -9.14
C GLN A 16 -6.63 1.57 -7.77
N TYR A 17 -6.06 2.37 -6.88
CA TYR A 17 -5.73 1.95 -5.52
C TYR A 17 -6.99 1.60 -4.73
N ILE A 18 -8.01 2.45 -4.79
CA ILE A 18 -9.30 2.20 -4.15
C ILE A 18 -9.93 0.92 -4.69
N LYS A 19 -9.88 0.71 -6.00
CA LYS A 19 -10.39 -0.50 -6.64
C LYS A 19 -9.68 -1.76 -6.15
N LEU A 20 -8.36 -1.71 -6.01
CA LEU A 20 -7.57 -2.83 -5.48
C LEU A 20 -7.95 -3.17 -4.04
N LEU A 21 -8.11 -2.15 -3.19
CA LEU A 21 -8.51 -2.34 -1.80
C LEU A 21 -9.93 -2.91 -1.69
N LYS A 22 -10.87 -2.38 -2.47
CA LYS A 22 -12.24 -2.90 -2.52
C LYS A 22 -12.29 -4.35 -2.98
N LYS A 23 -11.44 -4.74 -3.91
CA LYS A 23 -11.32 -6.13 -4.36
C LYS A 23 -10.89 -7.05 -3.23
N GLN A 24 -9.96 -6.62 -2.39
CA GLN A 24 -9.53 -7.41 -1.23
C GLN A 24 -10.67 -7.56 -0.20
N ILE A 25 -11.49 -6.53 -0.02
CA ILE A 25 -12.67 -6.60 0.84
C ILE A 25 -13.69 -7.61 0.28
N THR A 26 -13.93 -7.57 -1.01
CA THR A 26 -14.86 -8.52 -1.67
C THR A 26 -14.42 -9.97 -1.49
N LYS A 27 -13.11 -10.23 -1.51
CA LYS A 27 -12.56 -11.58 -1.30
C LYS A 27 -12.89 -12.16 0.08
N LEU A 28 -13.17 -11.33 1.08
CA LEU A 28 -13.57 -11.80 2.40
C LEU A 28 -14.90 -12.55 2.39
N GLU A 29 -15.73 -12.30 1.37
CA GLU A 29 -17.05 -12.93 1.25
C GLU A 29 -17.02 -14.19 0.35
N ASP A 30 -15.86 -14.58 -0.17
CA ASP A 30 -15.72 -15.78 -1.00
C ASP A 30 -16.01 -17.05 -0.19
N GLU A 31 -16.71 -18.00 -0.81
CA GLU A 31 -17.05 -19.28 -0.16
C GLU A 31 -15.80 -20.07 0.23
N GLY A 32 -14.77 -20.02 -0.59
CA GLY A 32 -13.50 -20.69 -0.32
C GLY A 32 -12.50 -19.83 0.42
N PHE A 33 -12.97 -18.93 1.28
CA PHE A 33 -12.08 -18.01 2.00
C PHE A 33 -11.06 -18.75 2.84
N ASP A 34 -9.78 -18.42 2.62
CA ASP A 34 -8.64 -18.87 3.41
C ASP A 34 -7.91 -17.64 3.95
N LEU A 35 -7.80 -17.56 5.27
CA LEU A 35 -7.21 -16.39 5.92
C LEU A 35 -5.76 -16.14 5.50
N GLU A 36 -4.93 -17.18 5.48
CA GLU A 36 -3.51 -17.03 5.17
C GLU A 36 -3.28 -16.62 3.72
N ALA A 37 -4.03 -17.21 2.79
CA ALA A 37 -3.98 -16.82 1.38
C ALA A 37 -4.45 -15.37 1.18
N TRP A 38 -5.54 -14.99 1.84
CA TRP A 38 -6.06 -13.63 1.78
C TRP A 38 -5.08 -12.62 2.37
N LYS A 39 -4.46 -12.93 3.50
CA LYS A 39 -3.44 -12.09 4.14
C LYS A 39 -2.29 -11.80 3.18
N THR A 40 -1.77 -12.81 2.52
CA THR A 40 -0.70 -12.67 1.53
C THR A 40 -1.07 -11.66 0.45
N SER A 41 -2.28 -11.78 -0.09
CA SER A 41 -2.78 -10.88 -1.13
C SER A 41 -2.97 -9.45 -0.62
N ALA A 42 -3.60 -9.29 0.55
CA ALA A 42 -3.88 -7.98 1.15
C ALA A 42 -2.58 -7.25 1.54
N ILE A 43 -1.62 -7.96 2.11
CA ILE A 43 -0.30 -7.39 2.47
C ILE A 43 0.41 -6.87 1.21
N THR A 44 0.40 -7.67 0.14
CA THR A 44 1.02 -7.26 -1.13
C THR A 44 0.40 -5.96 -1.65
N VAL A 45 -0.93 -5.84 -1.62
CA VAL A 45 -1.63 -4.63 -2.05
C VAL A 45 -1.29 -3.43 -1.16
N LEU A 46 -1.30 -3.62 0.15
CA LEU A 46 -0.98 -2.54 1.10
C LEU A 46 0.46 -2.03 0.95
N GLN A 47 1.42 -2.94 0.79
CA GLN A 47 2.81 -2.56 0.57
C GLN A 47 3.01 -1.85 -0.77
N ARG A 48 2.27 -2.27 -1.79
CA ARG A 48 2.29 -1.61 -3.10
C ARG A 48 1.79 -0.18 -3.03
N ILE A 49 0.72 0.06 -2.29
CA ILE A 49 0.08 1.38 -2.21
C ILE A 49 0.85 2.31 -1.26
N PHE A 50 1.16 1.84 -0.06
CA PHE A 50 1.68 2.66 1.04
C PHE A 50 3.18 2.49 1.30
N GLY A 51 3.81 1.50 0.69
CA GLY A 51 5.23 1.19 0.91
C GLY A 51 5.46 0.25 2.08
N GLU A 52 6.68 -0.26 2.17
CA GLU A 52 7.07 -1.24 3.20
C GLU A 52 7.22 -0.64 4.60
N SER A 53 7.37 0.67 4.70
CA SER A 53 7.50 1.37 5.98
C SER A 53 6.14 1.62 6.66
N ASP A 54 5.04 1.49 5.93
CA ASP A 54 3.70 1.65 6.48
C ASP A 54 3.34 0.45 7.38
N LEU A 55 2.68 0.71 8.50
CA LEU A 55 2.40 -0.31 9.50
C LEU A 55 1.09 -1.08 9.29
N ARG A 56 0.26 -0.68 8.32
CA ARG A 56 -1.04 -1.33 8.08
C ARG A 56 -0.90 -2.80 7.73
N TYR A 57 0.11 -3.16 6.95
CA TYR A 57 0.32 -4.55 6.59
C TYR A 57 0.58 -5.43 7.82
N LYS A 58 1.20 -4.88 8.86
CA LYS A 58 1.44 -5.62 10.11
C LYS A 58 0.14 -5.94 10.84
N GLN A 59 -0.83 -5.04 10.76
CA GLN A 59 -2.15 -5.29 11.33
C GLN A 59 -2.83 -6.47 10.65
N ILE A 60 -2.70 -6.58 9.31
CA ILE A 60 -3.20 -7.74 8.56
C ILE A 60 -2.38 -8.99 8.90
N GLU A 61 -1.05 -8.88 8.93
CA GLU A 61 -0.15 -9.99 9.24
C GLU A 61 -0.47 -10.63 10.60
N ASN A 62 -0.83 -9.82 11.57
CA ASN A 62 -1.13 -10.27 12.93
C ASN A 62 -2.54 -10.83 13.10
N LEU A 63 -3.38 -10.82 12.07
CA LEU A 63 -4.70 -11.42 12.13
C LEU A 63 -4.60 -12.93 12.32
N LYS A 64 -5.35 -13.45 13.26
CA LYS A 64 -5.39 -14.89 13.58
C LYS A 64 -6.82 -15.31 13.85
N ILE A 65 -7.11 -16.54 13.51
CA ILE A 65 -8.37 -17.18 13.90
C ILE A 65 -8.11 -17.85 15.24
N ASP A 66 -8.66 -17.28 16.31
CA ASP A 66 -8.46 -17.81 17.65
C ASP A 66 -9.59 -18.74 18.05
N TYR A 67 -9.32 -20.04 18.06
CA TYR A 67 -10.26 -21.06 18.48
C TYR A 67 -10.11 -21.43 19.97
N SER A 68 -9.09 -20.90 20.66
CA SER A 68 -8.69 -21.42 21.97
C SER A 68 -9.67 -21.11 23.09
N SER A 69 -10.41 -20.02 22.98
CA SER A 69 -11.28 -19.58 24.09
C SER A 69 -12.74 -20.03 23.96
N TRP A 70 -13.26 -20.24 22.76
CA TRP A 70 -14.66 -20.61 22.63
C TRP A 70 -14.89 -22.11 22.59
N ALA A 71 -13.92 -22.89 22.13
CA ALA A 71 -14.02 -24.36 22.11
C ALA A 71 -14.19 -24.96 23.50
N LEU A 72 -13.88 -24.21 24.55
CA LEU A 72 -13.88 -24.67 25.93
C LEU A 72 -15.06 -24.18 26.76
N ARG A 73 -15.89 -23.25 26.27
CA ARG A 73 -16.74 -22.52 27.19
C ARG A 73 -18.24 -22.61 27.01
N ASP A 74 -18.75 -22.64 25.80
CA ASP A 74 -20.21 -22.64 25.68
C ASP A 74 -20.62 -22.97 24.25
N SER A 75 -21.46 -23.98 24.11
CA SER A 75 -22.09 -24.34 22.83
C SER A 75 -23.06 -23.25 22.35
N ASN A 76 -23.43 -22.31 23.20
CA ASN A 76 -24.34 -21.21 22.89
C ASN A 76 -23.63 -19.89 22.59
N SER A 77 -22.27 -19.90 22.52
CA SER A 77 -21.50 -18.70 22.23
C SER A 77 -21.80 -18.14 20.84
N THR A 78 -22.06 -16.83 20.77
CA THR A 78 -22.24 -16.11 19.51
C THR A 78 -20.90 -15.71 18.87
N TYR A 79 -19.79 -15.99 19.52
CA TYR A 79 -18.46 -15.66 19.03
C TYR A 79 -18.07 -16.53 17.83
N LYS A 80 -17.75 -15.87 16.71
CA LYS A 80 -17.31 -16.51 15.48
C LYS A 80 -15.91 -16.03 15.14
N PRO A 81 -14.87 -16.85 15.43
CA PRO A 81 -13.46 -16.42 15.24
C PRO A 81 -13.12 -15.99 13.82
N VAL A 82 -13.66 -16.69 12.82
CA VAL A 82 -13.43 -16.37 11.40
C VAL A 82 -14.05 -15.02 11.06
N GLU A 83 -15.29 -14.79 11.47
CA GLU A 83 -15.99 -13.54 11.21
C GLU A 83 -15.32 -12.35 11.91
N THR A 84 -14.79 -12.57 13.10
CA THR A 84 -14.03 -11.54 13.84
C THR A 84 -12.76 -11.15 13.08
N ALA A 85 -12.02 -12.14 12.57
CA ALA A 85 -10.81 -11.87 11.77
C ALA A 85 -11.14 -11.13 10.48
N LYS A 86 -12.21 -11.53 9.78
CA LYS A 86 -12.68 -10.85 8.58
C LYS A 86 -13.07 -9.40 8.86
N LEU A 87 -13.77 -9.16 9.95
CA LEU A 87 -14.22 -7.82 10.35
C LEU A 87 -13.01 -6.90 10.62
N LYS A 88 -12.02 -7.38 11.33
CA LYS A 88 -10.79 -6.64 11.59
C LYS A 88 -10.03 -6.32 10.31
N GLY A 89 -9.88 -7.29 9.43
CA GLY A 89 -9.24 -7.11 8.12
C GLY A 89 -9.98 -6.09 7.27
N LYS A 90 -11.30 -6.19 7.23
CA LYS A 90 -12.17 -5.24 6.50
C LYS A 90 -11.99 -3.81 7.02
N GLU A 91 -11.91 -3.65 8.34
CA GLU A 91 -11.72 -2.34 8.96
C GLU A 91 -10.39 -1.69 8.57
N VAL A 92 -9.30 -2.46 8.55
CA VAL A 92 -7.99 -1.96 8.10
C VAL A 92 -8.07 -1.46 6.66
N LEU A 93 -8.71 -2.21 5.78
CA LEU A 93 -8.84 -1.85 4.37
C LEU A 93 -9.79 -0.67 4.15
N ASN A 94 -10.89 -0.61 4.87
CA ASN A 94 -11.82 0.53 4.78
C ASN A 94 -11.16 1.82 5.25
N THR A 95 -10.40 1.79 6.34
CA THR A 95 -9.65 2.94 6.83
C THR A 95 -8.63 3.40 5.79
N ALA A 96 -7.96 2.46 5.11
CA ALA A 96 -7.03 2.79 4.04
C ALA A 96 -7.73 3.47 2.86
N ILE A 97 -8.92 2.98 2.48
CA ILE A 97 -9.73 3.60 1.42
C ILE A 97 -10.13 5.02 1.80
N ASP A 98 -10.65 5.21 3.01
CA ASP A 98 -11.09 6.51 3.51
C ASP A 98 -9.92 7.51 3.49
N GLU A 99 -8.75 7.09 3.89
CA GLU A 99 -7.55 7.92 3.88
C GLU A 99 -7.17 8.35 2.46
N ILE A 100 -7.24 7.43 1.50
CA ILE A 100 -6.97 7.76 0.09
C ILE A 100 -8.04 8.71 -0.46
N GLU A 101 -9.30 8.52 -0.11
CA GLU A 101 -10.39 9.40 -0.56
C GLU A 101 -10.25 10.81 -0.01
N ILE A 102 -9.83 10.96 1.23
CA ILE A 102 -9.71 12.26 1.91
C ILE A 102 -8.41 12.97 1.53
N PHE A 103 -7.29 12.29 1.56
CA PHE A 103 -5.96 12.88 1.40
C PHE A 103 -5.33 12.67 0.02
N GLY A 104 -5.93 11.81 -0.81
CA GLY A 104 -5.37 11.44 -2.10
C GLY A 104 -4.46 10.21 -2.02
N ALA A 105 -4.01 9.73 -3.17
CA ALA A 105 -3.09 8.59 -3.25
C ALA A 105 -1.76 8.92 -2.57
N PRO A 106 -1.21 7.98 -1.78
CA PRO A 106 0.10 8.21 -1.15
C PRO A 106 1.19 8.27 -2.21
N GLU A 107 2.06 9.25 -2.08
CA GLU A 107 3.20 9.41 -2.96
C GLU A 107 4.42 8.70 -2.37
N ASN A 108 5.22 8.11 -3.25
CA ASN A 108 6.52 7.60 -2.85
C ASN A 108 7.39 8.81 -2.47
N HIS A 109 8.07 8.73 -1.33
CA HIS A 109 8.94 9.81 -0.84
C HIS A 109 9.96 10.27 -1.91
N ALA A 110 10.53 9.33 -2.65
CA ALA A 110 11.45 9.67 -3.72
C ALA A 110 10.78 10.50 -4.83
N MET A 111 9.53 10.18 -5.16
CA MET A 111 8.76 10.93 -6.15
C MET A 111 8.41 12.33 -5.67
N GLU A 112 8.05 12.46 -4.39
CA GLU A 112 7.77 13.75 -3.78
C GLU A 112 8.99 14.67 -3.79
N VAL A 113 10.16 14.14 -3.42
CA VAL A 113 11.41 14.90 -3.31
C VAL A 113 12.02 15.23 -4.68
N LEU A 114 12.02 14.26 -5.59
CA LEU A 114 12.72 14.35 -6.88
C LEU A 114 11.81 14.78 -8.03
N GLY A 115 10.50 14.68 -7.86
CA GLY A 115 9.51 14.88 -8.91
C GLY A 115 9.24 13.64 -9.73
N HIS A 116 8.00 13.49 -10.17
CA HIS A 116 7.54 12.31 -10.90
C HIS A 116 8.29 12.06 -12.21
N ASP A 117 8.51 13.13 -12.99
CA ASP A 117 9.15 13.03 -14.30
C ASP A 117 10.61 12.56 -14.18
N PHE A 118 11.31 13.06 -13.18
CA PHE A 118 12.71 12.68 -12.93
C PHE A 118 12.83 11.20 -12.52
N VAL A 119 12.00 10.76 -11.58
CA VAL A 119 11.99 9.37 -11.11
C VAL A 119 11.60 8.41 -12.25
N LYS A 120 10.56 8.76 -13.01
CA LYS A 120 10.12 7.97 -14.16
C LYS A 120 11.23 7.82 -15.20
N LYS A 121 11.90 8.90 -15.50
CA LYS A 121 13.03 8.90 -16.44
C LYS A 121 14.15 7.98 -15.98
N LEU A 122 14.48 8.02 -14.68
CA LEU A 122 15.48 7.11 -14.10
C LEU A 122 15.07 5.65 -14.17
N GLN A 123 13.79 5.35 -13.93
CA GLN A 123 13.27 4.00 -13.96
C GLN A 123 13.27 3.41 -15.38
N GLU A 124 13.08 4.23 -16.39
CA GLU A 124 13.10 3.83 -17.80
C GLU A 124 14.52 3.63 -18.34
N MET A 125 15.54 4.16 -17.67
CA MET A 125 16.93 4.00 -18.06
C MET A 125 17.47 2.63 -17.63
N ASN A 126 18.34 2.05 -18.45
CA ASN A 126 19.11 0.88 -18.03
C ASN A 126 20.21 1.31 -17.02
N GLU A 127 20.83 0.34 -16.37
CA GLU A 127 21.82 0.62 -15.33
C GLU A 127 23.03 1.44 -15.81
N PRO A 128 23.66 1.13 -16.97
CA PRO A 128 24.76 1.95 -17.48
C PRO A 128 24.38 3.41 -17.75
N ASP A 129 23.18 3.64 -18.30
CA ASP A 129 22.70 4.98 -18.61
C ASP A 129 22.39 5.77 -17.33
N ARG A 130 21.83 5.14 -16.31
CA ARG A 130 21.61 5.76 -15.00
C ARG A 130 22.93 6.17 -14.36
N LYS A 131 23.93 5.30 -14.41
CA LYS A 131 25.26 5.57 -13.86
C LYS A 131 25.90 6.76 -14.56
N LYS A 132 25.84 6.81 -15.89
CA LYS A 132 26.34 7.93 -16.67
C LYS A 132 25.62 9.24 -16.31
N HIS A 133 24.30 9.19 -16.19
CA HIS A 133 23.49 10.36 -15.83
C HIS A 133 23.93 10.94 -14.49
N PHE A 134 24.11 10.11 -13.47
CA PHE A 134 24.58 10.57 -12.16
C PHE A 134 26.02 11.07 -12.18
N ASN A 135 26.91 10.44 -12.96
CA ASN A 135 28.30 10.86 -13.09
C ASN A 135 28.43 12.22 -13.78
N ASP A 136 27.50 12.56 -14.69
CA ASP A 136 27.48 13.82 -15.39
C ASP A 136 26.87 14.95 -14.55
N MET A 137 26.24 14.64 -13.42
CA MET A 137 25.68 15.63 -12.50
C MET A 137 26.78 16.31 -11.70
N LYS A 138 26.60 17.60 -11.42
CA LYS A 138 27.52 18.33 -10.52
C LYS A 138 27.41 17.73 -9.12
N LYS A 139 28.55 17.62 -8.45
CA LYS A 139 28.64 17.05 -7.10
C LYS A 139 27.67 17.71 -6.12
N ASP A 140 27.56 19.01 -6.15
CA ASP A 140 26.66 19.76 -5.24
C ASP A 140 25.21 19.39 -5.45
N LYS A 141 24.79 19.18 -6.69
CA LYS A 141 23.43 18.75 -7.02
C LYS A 141 23.14 17.33 -6.51
N LEU A 142 24.10 16.42 -6.68
CA LEU A 142 23.97 15.04 -6.16
C LEU A 142 23.87 15.02 -4.63
N VAL A 143 24.73 15.79 -3.95
CA VAL A 143 24.70 15.89 -2.48
C VAL A 143 23.36 16.45 -2.02
N ASP A 144 22.86 17.48 -2.68
CA ASP A 144 21.57 18.11 -2.37
C ASP A 144 20.42 17.10 -2.51
N LEU A 145 20.39 16.32 -3.60
CA LEU A 145 19.37 15.28 -3.82
C LEU A 145 19.43 14.19 -2.75
N LEU A 146 20.64 13.73 -2.41
CA LEU A 146 20.82 12.71 -1.38
C LEU A 146 20.38 13.21 0.00
N MET A 147 20.68 14.45 0.33
CA MET A 147 20.26 15.06 1.60
C MET A 147 18.74 15.15 1.69
N LYS A 148 18.07 15.52 0.62
CA LYS A 148 16.60 15.57 0.56
C LYS A 148 15.96 14.19 0.71
N LEU A 149 16.57 13.15 0.14
CA LEU A 149 16.06 11.78 0.24
C LEU A 149 16.22 11.19 1.64
N THR A 150 17.17 11.67 2.41
CA THR A 150 17.51 11.14 3.74
C THR A 150 16.96 11.98 4.90
N SER A 151 16.29 13.07 4.61
CA SER A 151 15.72 13.96 5.64
C SER A 151 14.35 13.49 6.15
#